data_4e8facc0b8dcdb87d16bd2f86b00265a
#
_entry.id   4e8facc0b8dcdb87d16bd2f86b00265a
#
_cell.length_a   1.000
_cell.length_b   1.000
_cell.length_c   1.000
_cell.angle_alpha   90.00
_cell.angle_beta   90.00
_cell.angle_gamma   90.00
#
_symmetry.space_group_name_H-M   'P 1'
#
loop_
_entity.id
_entity.type
_entity.pdbx_description
1 polymer ?
#
loop_
_entity_poly.entity_id
_entity_poly.type
_entity_poly.pdbx_seq_one_letter_code
_entity_poly.pdbx_strand_id
1 'polypeptide(L)'
;YLITYADLITLLLGLFILLYTASNLDAQKYEKMVNAIGNVFGGPTQTIKVMPDSEIPITPPLGNLKSDINSLIEKNNYTSSIKLEENSRGVTIHILEDIVFPSGSAELKKSSKIVLQQLAAIIKKLPNDVRIEGHTDNIPISTAQFPSNWHLSVSRALSTAYYLMTEQGLDPEKLSIVGYSEYKPLDSNESLSGRATNRRVDIIIIK
;
A
#
# COMPACT_ATOMS: atom_id res chain seq x y z
N TYR A 1 -23.93 32.58 -42.20
CA TYR A 1 -23.15 32.71 -40.95
C TYR A 1 -23.70 31.86 -39.78
N LEU A 2 -25.05 31.77 -39.59
CA LEU A 2 -25.66 31.04 -38.48
C LEU A 2 -25.44 29.51 -38.61
N ILE A 3 -25.49 28.97 -39.82
CA ILE A 3 -25.29 27.54 -40.14
C ILE A 3 -23.82 27.16 -39.90
N THR A 4 -22.87 27.96 -40.35
CA THR A 4 -21.46 27.73 -40.15
C THR A 4 -21.03 27.82 -38.68
N TYR A 5 -21.68 28.71 -37.92
CA TYR A 5 -21.45 28.81 -36.48
C TYR A 5 -22.02 27.61 -35.72
N ALA A 6 -23.22 27.13 -36.10
CA ALA A 6 -23.81 25.94 -35.52
C ALA A 6 -22.98 24.68 -35.79
N ASP A 7 -22.44 24.54 -37.00
CA ASP A 7 -21.57 23.42 -37.39
C ASP A 7 -20.27 23.42 -36.57
N LEU A 8 -19.67 24.59 -36.38
CA LEU A 8 -18.44 24.71 -35.57
C LEU A 8 -18.68 24.31 -34.11
N ILE A 9 -19.81 24.69 -33.51
CA ILE A 9 -20.15 24.31 -32.13
C ILE A 9 -20.42 22.82 -32.01
N THR A 10 -21.11 22.21 -32.98
CA THR A 10 -21.39 20.76 -32.96
C THR A 10 -20.12 19.93 -33.12
N LEU A 11 -19.17 20.34 -33.95
CA LEU A 11 -17.86 19.70 -34.07
C LEU A 11 -17.03 19.85 -32.80
N LEU A 12 -17.05 21.04 -32.18
CA LEU A 12 -16.37 21.30 -30.92
C LEU A 12 -16.95 20.45 -29.80
N LEU A 13 -18.28 20.34 -29.70
CA LEU A 13 -18.97 19.48 -28.75
C LEU A 13 -18.60 18.00 -28.93
N GLY A 14 -18.57 17.53 -30.21
CA GLY A 14 -18.14 16.17 -30.55
C GLY A 14 -16.71 15.90 -30.10
N LEU A 15 -15.80 16.85 -30.30
CA LEU A 15 -14.41 16.74 -29.83
C LEU A 15 -14.32 16.65 -28.30
N PHE A 16 -15.08 17.48 -27.58
CA PHE A 16 -15.10 17.42 -26.10
C PHE A 16 -15.66 16.08 -25.58
N ILE A 17 -16.71 15.54 -26.21
CA ILE A 17 -17.25 14.23 -25.83
C ILE A 17 -16.20 13.14 -26.06
N LEU A 18 -15.47 13.16 -27.18
CA LEU A 18 -14.38 12.22 -27.46
C LEU A 18 -13.25 12.33 -26.44
N LEU A 19 -12.82 13.55 -26.10
CA LEU A 19 -11.79 13.78 -25.08
C LEU A 19 -12.26 13.35 -23.68
N TYR A 20 -13.52 13.59 -23.34
CA TYR A 20 -14.11 13.15 -22.08
C TYR A 20 -14.15 11.62 -21.96
N THR A 21 -14.58 10.92 -23.01
CA THR A 21 -14.58 9.46 -23.02
C THR A 21 -13.18 8.88 -22.96
N ALA A 22 -12.21 9.50 -23.64
CA ALA A 22 -10.81 9.09 -23.59
C ALA A 22 -10.15 9.37 -22.22
N SER A 23 -10.54 10.43 -21.54
CA SER A 23 -10.04 10.79 -20.20
C SER A 23 -10.45 9.81 -19.09
N ASN A 24 -11.54 9.07 -19.28
CA ASN A 24 -12.04 8.07 -18.32
C ASN A 24 -11.64 6.63 -18.69
N LEU A 25 -10.69 6.44 -19.60
CA LEU A 25 -10.17 5.11 -19.93
C LEU A 25 -9.31 4.59 -18.78
N ASP A 26 -9.88 3.65 -18.04
CA ASP A 26 -9.16 2.85 -17.06
C ASP A 26 -8.01 2.09 -17.75
N ALA A 27 -6.81 2.14 -17.18
CA ALA A 27 -5.61 1.51 -17.77
C ALA A 27 -5.83 0.02 -18.11
N GLN A 28 -6.67 -0.67 -17.32
CA GLN A 28 -7.05 -2.07 -17.58
C GLN A 28 -7.93 -2.25 -18.84
N LYS A 29 -8.76 -1.27 -19.15
CA LYS A 29 -9.58 -1.30 -20.39
C LYS A 29 -8.72 -1.01 -21.61
N TYR A 30 -7.74 -0.12 -21.49
CA TYR A 30 -6.79 0.17 -22.55
C TYR A 30 -5.94 -1.05 -22.89
N GLU A 31 -5.41 -1.77 -21.91
CA GLU A 31 -4.64 -3.00 -22.11
C GLU A 31 -5.46 -4.10 -22.79
N LYS A 32 -6.71 -4.31 -22.36
CA LYS A 32 -7.63 -5.26 -23.01
C LYS A 32 -7.93 -4.88 -24.47
N MET A 33 -8.04 -3.59 -24.75
CA MET A 33 -8.31 -3.09 -26.10
C MET A 33 -7.11 -3.28 -27.02
N VAL A 34 -5.89 -2.98 -26.54
CA VAL A 34 -4.63 -3.21 -27.27
C VAL A 34 -4.42 -4.70 -27.55
N ASN A 35 -4.66 -5.56 -26.58
CA ASN A 35 -4.55 -7.01 -26.74
C ASN A 35 -5.62 -7.58 -27.71
N ALA A 36 -6.84 -7.05 -27.68
CA ALA A 36 -7.91 -7.44 -28.58
C ALA A 36 -7.59 -7.05 -30.04
N ILE A 37 -7.06 -5.85 -30.25
CA ILE A 37 -6.66 -5.35 -31.57
C ILE A 37 -5.45 -6.14 -32.08
N GLY A 38 -4.47 -6.43 -31.24
CA GLY A 38 -3.30 -7.26 -31.63
C GLY A 38 -3.68 -8.65 -32.10
N ASN A 39 -4.69 -9.27 -31.46
CA ASN A 39 -5.20 -10.59 -31.85
C ASN A 39 -6.00 -10.59 -33.16
N VAL A 40 -6.62 -9.47 -33.51
CA VAL A 40 -7.43 -9.36 -34.75
C VAL A 40 -6.56 -9.12 -35.97
N PHE A 41 -5.42 -8.44 -35.82
CA PHE A 41 -4.50 -8.13 -36.93
C PHE A 41 -3.39 -9.17 -37.14
N GLY A 42 -3.47 -10.36 -36.50
CA GLY A 42 -2.81 -11.60 -36.93
C GLY A 42 -1.28 -11.56 -37.01
N GLY A 43 -0.61 -10.88 -36.09
CA GLY A 43 0.84 -10.98 -35.96
C GLY A 43 1.22 -11.62 -34.62
N PRO A 44 2.30 -12.45 -34.53
CA PRO A 44 2.89 -12.79 -33.27
C PRO A 44 3.31 -11.48 -32.62
N THR A 45 2.89 -11.28 -31.38
CA THR A 45 3.20 -10.10 -30.55
C THR A 45 4.70 -9.83 -30.47
N GLN A 46 5.27 -9.30 -31.54
CA GLN A 46 6.47 -8.51 -31.42
C GLN A 46 6.02 -7.17 -30.86
N THR A 47 6.30 -6.99 -29.57
CA THR A 47 6.25 -5.73 -28.88
C THR A 47 6.52 -4.58 -29.84
N ILE A 48 5.50 -3.75 -30.12
CA ILE A 48 5.74 -2.43 -30.68
C ILE A 48 6.61 -1.73 -29.62
N LYS A 49 7.92 -1.73 -29.86
CA LYS A 49 8.85 -0.87 -29.14
C LYS A 49 8.48 0.56 -29.53
N VAL A 50 7.54 1.13 -28.83
CA VAL A 50 7.44 2.59 -28.72
C VAL A 50 8.75 3.01 -28.08
N MET A 51 9.58 3.72 -28.85
CA MET A 51 10.88 4.20 -28.36
C MET A 51 10.69 4.97 -27.07
N PRO A 52 11.47 4.64 -26.01
CA PRO A 52 11.31 5.29 -24.73
C PRO A 52 12.21 6.53 -24.69
N ASP A 53 11.62 7.69 -24.84
CA ASP A 53 12.25 8.92 -24.31
C ASP A 53 11.47 9.48 -23.10
N SER A 54 10.86 8.60 -22.36
CA SER A 54 10.54 8.79 -20.96
C SER A 54 10.35 7.41 -20.34
N GLU A 55 11.27 7.01 -19.49
CA GLU A 55 11.08 5.90 -18.57
C GLU A 55 9.85 6.20 -17.69
N ILE A 56 8.67 5.80 -18.18
CA ILE A 56 7.53 5.63 -17.30
C ILE A 56 7.88 4.34 -16.55
N PRO A 57 8.18 4.40 -15.24
CA PRO A 57 8.38 3.19 -14.46
C PRO A 57 7.08 2.39 -14.59
N ILE A 58 7.12 1.24 -15.28
CA ILE A 58 6.02 0.27 -15.24
C ILE A 58 6.07 -0.29 -13.82
N THR A 59 5.44 0.40 -12.88
CA THR A 59 5.21 -0.14 -11.54
C THR A 59 4.44 -1.44 -11.74
N PRO A 60 4.96 -2.58 -11.26
CA PRO A 60 4.22 -3.83 -11.34
C PRO A 60 2.84 -3.61 -10.72
N PRO A 61 1.77 -4.08 -11.37
CA PRO A 61 0.42 -3.78 -10.92
C PRO A 61 0.26 -4.25 -9.47
N LEU A 62 -0.11 -3.34 -8.57
CA LEU A 62 -0.39 -3.59 -7.14
C LEU A 62 -1.40 -4.75 -6.93
N GLY A 63 -2.10 -5.17 -8.00
CA GLY A 63 -3.00 -6.33 -7.99
C GLY A 63 -2.31 -7.65 -7.64
N ASN A 64 -1.09 -7.88 -8.12
CA ASN A 64 -0.33 -9.08 -7.77
C ASN A 64 0.14 -9.05 -6.32
N LEU A 65 0.51 -7.87 -5.81
CA LEU A 65 0.91 -7.66 -4.43
C LEU A 65 -0.18 -8.09 -3.44
N LYS A 66 -1.43 -7.69 -3.68
CA LYS A 66 -2.57 -8.07 -2.81
C LYS A 66 -2.78 -9.57 -2.80
N SER A 67 -2.70 -10.21 -3.96
CA SER A 67 -2.84 -11.67 -4.08
C SER A 67 -1.74 -12.39 -3.30
N ASP A 68 -0.49 -11.94 -3.43
CA ASP A 68 0.67 -12.56 -2.76
C ASP A 68 0.57 -12.42 -1.24
N ILE A 69 0.19 -11.23 -0.75
CA ILE A 69 0.03 -11.00 0.70
C ILE A 69 -1.18 -11.75 1.25
N ASN A 70 -2.32 -11.79 0.54
CA ASN A 70 -3.49 -12.56 0.98
C ASN A 70 -3.16 -14.05 1.06
N SER A 71 -2.45 -14.60 0.07
CA SER A 71 -2.00 -15.98 0.08
C SER A 71 -1.07 -16.29 1.26
N LEU A 72 -0.22 -15.34 1.63
CA LEU A 72 0.65 -15.44 2.80
C LEU A 72 -0.18 -15.45 4.10
N ILE A 73 -1.18 -14.55 4.22
CA ILE A 73 -2.05 -14.44 5.40
C ILE A 73 -2.83 -15.73 5.61
N GLU A 74 -3.43 -16.27 4.54
CA GLU A 74 -4.23 -17.50 4.58
C GLU A 74 -3.37 -18.72 4.92
N LYS A 75 -2.23 -18.88 4.22
CA LYS A 75 -1.33 -20.01 4.41
C LYS A 75 -0.79 -20.13 5.84
N ASN A 76 -0.61 -19.01 6.53
CA ASN A 76 -0.05 -18.96 7.88
C ASN A 76 -1.10 -18.72 8.97
N ASN A 77 -2.40 -18.71 8.64
CA ASN A 77 -3.51 -18.48 9.57
C ASN A 77 -3.44 -17.11 10.29
N TYR A 78 -2.97 -16.04 9.59
CA TYR A 78 -2.88 -14.69 10.15
C TYR A 78 -4.13 -13.82 9.86
N THR A 79 -5.21 -14.39 9.36
CA THR A 79 -6.43 -13.69 8.94
C THR A 79 -7.07 -12.82 10.05
N SER A 80 -6.92 -13.24 11.31
CA SER A 80 -7.43 -12.48 12.46
C SER A 80 -6.55 -11.29 12.86
N SER A 81 -5.29 -11.28 12.45
CA SER A 81 -4.28 -10.39 13.00
C SER A 81 -3.54 -9.55 11.96
N ILE A 82 -3.72 -9.87 10.68
CA ILE A 82 -3.19 -9.08 9.56
C ILE A 82 -4.34 -8.75 8.62
N LYS A 83 -4.52 -7.47 8.32
CA LYS A 83 -5.54 -6.97 7.38
C LYS A 83 -4.88 -6.16 6.29
N LEU A 84 -5.42 -6.24 5.09
CA LEU A 84 -5.02 -5.45 3.94
C LEU A 84 -6.07 -4.41 3.61
N GLU A 85 -5.65 -3.18 3.43
CA GLU A 85 -6.47 -2.09 2.95
C GLU A 85 -5.79 -1.42 1.76
N GLU A 86 -6.55 -1.12 0.71
CA GLU A 86 -6.09 -0.28 -0.40
C GLU A 86 -6.83 1.04 -0.37
N ASN A 87 -6.08 2.12 -0.40
CA ASN A 87 -6.61 3.46 -0.40
C ASN A 87 -5.79 4.38 -1.32
N SER A 88 -6.08 5.68 -1.30
CA SER A 88 -5.36 6.67 -2.13
C SER A 88 -3.87 6.78 -1.83
N ARG A 89 -3.41 6.38 -0.64
CA ARG A 89 -2.00 6.37 -0.25
C ARG A 89 -1.22 5.17 -0.82
N GLY A 90 -1.93 4.09 -1.15
CA GLY A 90 -1.35 2.83 -1.62
C GLY A 90 -1.97 1.62 -0.92
N VAL A 91 -1.17 0.57 -0.71
CA VAL A 91 -1.57 -0.65 0.00
C VAL A 91 -1.05 -0.61 1.43
N THR A 92 -1.95 -0.68 2.39
CA THR A 92 -1.66 -0.71 3.82
C THR A 92 -1.83 -2.13 4.36
N ILE A 93 -0.82 -2.63 5.06
CA ILE A 93 -0.82 -3.91 5.78
C ILE A 93 -0.91 -3.57 7.26
N HIS A 94 -2.07 -3.78 7.87
CA HIS A 94 -2.29 -3.61 9.30
C HIS A 94 -1.87 -4.87 10.03
N ILE A 95 -0.93 -4.79 10.96
CA ILE A 95 -0.44 -5.90 11.76
C ILE A 95 -0.71 -5.60 13.23
N LEU A 96 -1.55 -6.41 13.87
CA LEU A 96 -1.91 -6.21 15.28
C LEU A 96 -0.70 -6.40 16.20
N GLU A 97 -0.68 -5.63 17.31
CA GLU A 97 0.39 -5.64 18.32
C GLU A 97 0.70 -7.03 18.85
N ASP A 98 -0.33 -7.81 19.14
CA ASP A 98 -0.21 -9.13 19.77
C ASP A 98 0.66 -10.12 19.02
N ILE A 99 0.75 -9.98 17.68
CA ILE A 99 1.69 -10.77 16.87
C ILE A 99 3.10 -10.21 16.96
N VAL A 100 3.25 -8.89 16.91
CA VAL A 100 4.55 -8.24 16.68
C VAL A 100 5.32 -8.03 17.98
N PHE A 101 4.65 -7.55 19.03
CA PHE A 101 5.28 -7.11 20.27
C PHE A 101 4.66 -7.73 21.51
N PRO A 102 5.43 -7.88 22.60
CA PRO A 102 4.85 -8.02 23.94
C PRO A 102 4.10 -6.75 24.34
N SER A 103 3.11 -6.88 25.21
CA SER A 103 2.36 -5.73 25.71
C SER A 103 3.28 -4.69 26.37
N GLY A 104 3.08 -3.41 26.02
CA GLY A 104 3.88 -2.29 26.55
C GLY A 104 5.36 -2.29 26.12
N SER A 105 5.73 -3.10 25.14
CA SER A 105 7.11 -3.22 24.62
C SER A 105 7.19 -2.81 23.16
N ALA A 106 8.38 -2.44 22.72
CA ALA A 106 8.74 -2.23 21.32
C ALA A 106 9.79 -3.25 20.83
N GLU A 107 10.06 -4.29 21.60
CA GLU A 107 10.94 -5.39 21.19
C GLU A 107 10.17 -6.42 20.37
N LEU A 108 10.70 -6.80 19.18
CA LEU A 108 10.05 -7.74 18.30
C LEU A 108 10.07 -9.17 18.89
N LYS A 109 8.92 -9.82 18.90
CA LYS A 109 8.83 -11.25 19.24
C LYS A 109 9.61 -12.10 18.23
N LYS A 110 10.18 -13.21 18.66
CA LYS A 110 10.84 -14.16 17.73
C LYS A 110 9.87 -14.68 16.66
N SER A 111 8.62 -14.93 17.01
CA SER A 111 7.56 -15.35 16.07
C SER A 111 7.23 -14.30 15.03
N SER A 112 7.26 -13.01 15.38
CA SER A 112 6.97 -11.92 14.45
C SER A 112 8.02 -11.77 13.36
N LYS A 113 9.27 -12.13 13.65
CA LYS A 113 10.35 -12.07 12.67
C LYS A 113 10.07 -12.92 11.42
N ILE A 114 9.38 -14.06 11.58
CA ILE A 114 8.98 -14.93 10.46
C ILE A 114 7.98 -14.23 9.56
N VAL A 115 6.97 -13.60 10.13
CA VAL A 115 5.94 -12.85 9.38
C VAL A 115 6.56 -11.67 8.65
N LEU A 116 7.36 -10.87 9.37
CA LEU A 116 8.03 -9.70 8.81
C LEU A 116 9.01 -10.07 7.71
N GLN A 117 9.72 -11.20 7.84
CA GLN A 117 10.60 -11.74 6.79
C GLN A 117 9.83 -12.10 5.52
N GLN A 118 8.68 -12.77 5.67
CA GLN A 118 7.85 -13.15 4.53
C GLN A 118 7.26 -11.91 3.82
N LEU A 119 6.80 -10.91 4.58
CA LEU A 119 6.34 -9.63 4.04
C LEU A 119 7.49 -8.88 3.34
N ALA A 120 8.66 -8.82 3.96
CA ALA A 120 9.84 -8.21 3.36
C ALA A 120 10.22 -8.82 2.01
N ALA A 121 10.13 -10.15 1.87
CA ALA A 121 10.43 -10.85 0.63
C ALA A 121 9.50 -10.45 -0.54
N ILE A 122 8.26 -10.05 -0.23
CA ILE A 122 7.31 -9.52 -1.21
C ILE A 122 7.63 -8.06 -1.50
N ILE A 123 7.78 -7.24 -0.45
CA ILE A 123 7.96 -5.79 -0.55
C ILE A 123 9.26 -5.42 -1.29
N LYS A 124 10.36 -6.16 -1.07
CA LYS A 124 11.65 -5.92 -1.74
C LYS A 124 11.61 -5.97 -3.26
N LYS A 125 10.64 -6.65 -3.83
CA LYS A 125 10.47 -6.77 -5.29
C LYS A 125 9.84 -5.52 -5.92
N LEU A 126 9.35 -4.61 -5.07
CA LEU A 126 8.64 -3.42 -5.50
C LEU A 126 9.58 -2.21 -5.55
N PRO A 127 9.40 -1.33 -6.53
CA PRO A 127 10.16 -0.07 -6.60
C PRO A 127 9.66 0.99 -5.62
N ASN A 128 8.52 0.74 -4.97
CA ASN A 128 7.75 1.69 -4.18
C ASN A 128 8.43 2.04 -2.85
N ASP A 129 8.17 3.25 -2.37
CA ASP A 129 8.50 3.67 -1.02
C ASP A 129 7.63 2.97 0.01
N VAL A 130 8.19 2.73 1.19
CA VAL A 130 7.54 2.03 2.28
C VAL A 130 7.52 2.93 3.52
N ARG A 131 6.35 3.07 4.13
CA ARG A 131 6.19 3.79 5.39
C ARG A 131 5.76 2.83 6.48
N ILE A 132 6.43 2.90 7.62
CA ILE A 132 6.08 2.14 8.81
C ILE A 132 5.42 3.10 9.80
N GLU A 133 4.16 2.82 10.14
CA GLU A 133 3.38 3.65 11.06
C GLU A 133 3.09 2.87 12.35
N GLY A 134 3.37 3.46 13.51
CA GLY A 134 3.06 2.89 14.82
C GLY A 134 1.83 3.54 15.44
N HIS A 135 0.96 2.72 16.03
CA HIS A 135 -0.28 3.15 16.66
C HIS A 135 -0.47 2.49 18.02
N THR A 136 -1.14 3.20 18.94
CA THR A 136 -1.55 2.70 20.25
C THR A 136 -3.06 2.83 20.39
N ASP A 137 -3.61 2.24 21.44
CA ASP A 137 -4.91 2.62 21.96
C ASP A 137 -4.82 3.90 22.82
N ASN A 138 -5.94 4.30 23.43
CA ASN A 138 -6.03 5.48 24.26
C ASN A 138 -5.65 5.25 25.72
N ILE A 139 -5.18 4.05 26.11
CA ILE A 139 -4.71 3.79 27.45
C ILE A 139 -3.30 4.40 27.60
N PRO A 140 -3.10 5.38 28.51
CA PRO A 140 -1.81 6.02 28.63
C PRO A 140 -0.75 5.05 29.14
N ILE A 141 0.41 5.04 28.48
CA ILE A 141 1.62 4.42 29.01
C ILE A 141 2.52 5.49 29.64
N SER A 142 3.11 5.16 30.79
CA SER A 142 4.10 6.00 31.45
C SER A 142 5.12 5.11 32.16
N THR A 143 6.20 4.81 31.46
CA THR A 143 7.32 4.01 31.96
C THR A 143 8.63 4.76 31.77
N ALA A 144 9.71 4.32 32.41
CA ALA A 144 11.03 4.91 32.20
C ALA A 144 11.49 4.80 30.74
N GLN A 145 11.08 3.72 30.03
CA GLN A 145 11.43 3.51 28.64
C GLN A 145 10.48 4.26 27.68
N PHE A 146 9.19 4.33 28.02
CA PHE A 146 8.17 4.97 27.19
C PHE A 146 7.36 5.96 28.03
N PRO A 147 7.79 7.23 28.09
CA PRO A 147 7.09 8.27 28.86
C PRO A 147 5.67 8.58 28.37
N SER A 148 5.32 8.21 27.12
CA SER A 148 3.97 8.39 26.57
C SER A 148 3.71 7.43 25.41
N ASN A 149 2.44 7.36 24.97
CA ASN A 149 2.01 6.61 23.77
C ASN A 149 2.74 7.07 22.48
N TRP A 150 3.17 8.33 22.43
CA TRP A 150 4.01 8.83 21.34
C TRP A 150 5.34 8.09 21.27
N HIS A 151 6.04 7.97 22.39
CA HIS A 151 7.32 7.27 22.46
C HIS A 151 7.17 5.80 22.10
N LEU A 152 6.13 5.14 22.61
CA LEU A 152 5.87 3.73 22.32
C LEU A 152 5.58 3.51 20.82
N SER A 153 4.69 4.32 20.24
CA SER A 153 4.30 4.18 18.83
C SER A 153 5.49 4.39 17.88
N VAL A 154 6.29 5.44 18.11
CA VAL A 154 7.51 5.69 17.30
C VAL A 154 8.52 4.56 17.48
N SER A 155 8.76 4.10 18.72
CA SER A 155 9.72 3.02 18.97
C SER A 155 9.32 1.70 18.34
N ARG A 156 8.03 1.39 18.28
CA ARG A 156 7.51 0.20 17.59
C ARG A 156 7.71 0.27 16.08
N ALA A 157 7.38 1.42 15.49
CA ALA A 157 7.61 1.66 14.08
C ALA A 157 9.10 1.58 13.74
N LEU A 158 9.97 2.16 14.59
CA LEU A 158 11.42 2.13 14.45
C LEU A 158 11.97 0.69 14.54
N SER A 159 11.57 -0.09 15.55
CA SER A 159 12.02 -1.48 15.70
C SER A 159 11.63 -2.33 14.50
N THR A 160 10.41 -2.14 13.97
CA THR A 160 9.95 -2.84 12.77
C THR A 160 10.76 -2.44 11.55
N ALA A 161 10.93 -1.14 11.30
CA ALA A 161 11.70 -0.63 10.16
C ALA A 161 13.18 -1.06 10.25
N TYR A 162 13.78 -0.96 11.42
CA TYR A 162 15.17 -1.38 11.65
C TYR A 162 15.37 -2.86 11.33
N TYR A 163 14.46 -3.73 11.78
CA TYR A 163 14.51 -5.15 11.43
C TYR A 163 14.38 -5.38 9.92
N LEU A 164 13.45 -4.70 9.26
CA LEU A 164 13.25 -4.82 7.80
C LEU A 164 14.49 -4.35 7.02
N MET A 165 15.15 -3.29 7.49
CA MET A 165 16.34 -2.74 6.88
C MET A 165 17.57 -3.64 7.13
N THR A 166 17.89 -3.95 8.39
CA THR A 166 19.16 -4.60 8.76
C THR A 166 19.16 -6.11 8.54
N GLU A 167 18.06 -6.78 8.87
CA GLU A 167 17.96 -8.23 8.81
C GLU A 167 17.37 -8.73 7.48
N GLN A 168 16.48 -7.92 6.88
CA GLN A 168 15.81 -8.30 5.64
C GLN A 168 16.35 -7.56 4.41
N GLY A 169 17.16 -6.53 4.60
CA GLY A 169 17.82 -5.78 3.54
C GLY A 169 16.84 -4.97 2.67
N LEU A 170 15.81 -4.37 3.27
CA LEU A 170 15.06 -3.31 2.60
C LEU A 170 15.93 -2.07 2.46
N ASP A 171 15.75 -1.37 1.34
CA ASP A 171 16.48 -0.16 1.03
C ASP A 171 16.14 0.97 2.02
N PRO A 172 17.10 1.48 2.81
CA PRO A 172 16.85 2.54 3.76
C PRO A 172 16.39 3.85 3.12
N GLU A 173 16.75 4.12 1.86
CA GLU A 173 16.33 5.34 1.15
C GLU A 173 14.82 5.34 0.86
N LYS A 174 14.20 4.16 0.81
CA LYS A 174 12.75 3.98 0.60
C LYS A 174 11.95 3.88 1.88
N LEU A 175 12.61 3.86 3.05
CA LEU A 175 11.92 3.67 4.32
C LEU A 175 11.62 5.00 5.00
N SER A 176 10.39 5.16 5.47
CA SER A 176 9.97 6.26 6.34
C SER A 176 9.27 5.72 7.59
N ILE A 177 9.42 6.40 8.72
CA ILE A 177 8.95 5.96 10.03
C ILE A 177 8.10 7.06 10.64
N VAL A 178 6.90 6.70 11.13
CA VAL A 178 5.97 7.63 11.78
C VAL A 178 5.33 6.97 12.99
N GLY A 179 5.19 7.69 14.08
CA GLY A 179 4.33 7.28 15.21
C GLY A 179 3.14 8.21 15.32
N TYR A 180 1.95 7.66 15.50
CA TYR A 180 0.71 8.43 15.60
C TYR A 180 0.06 8.38 16.99
N SER A 181 0.68 7.66 17.95
CA SER A 181 0.06 7.49 19.25
C SER A 181 -1.36 6.91 19.09
N GLU A 182 -2.35 7.44 19.83
CA GLU A 182 -3.76 7.07 19.79
C GLU A 182 -4.60 7.85 18.76
N TYR A 183 -3.99 8.80 18.05
CA TYR A 183 -4.74 9.81 17.27
C TYR A 183 -5.15 9.37 15.87
N LYS A 184 -4.89 8.12 15.53
CA LYS A 184 -5.35 7.50 14.26
C LYS A 184 -6.01 6.15 14.52
N PRO A 185 -7.13 6.11 15.26
CA PRO A 185 -7.82 4.87 15.56
C PRO A 185 -8.51 4.31 14.31
N LEU A 186 -8.55 2.98 14.19
CA LEU A 186 -9.35 2.25 13.19
C LEU A 186 -10.71 1.84 13.74
N ASP A 187 -10.81 1.72 15.08
CA ASP A 187 -12.03 1.30 15.75
C ASP A 187 -12.18 2.08 17.07
N SER A 188 -13.36 2.00 17.70
CA SER A 188 -13.63 2.69 18.97
C SER A 188 -12.73 2.20 20.08
N ASN A 189 -12.12 3.13 20.80
CA ASN A 189 -11.33 2.84 22.00
C ASN A 189 -12.18 2.46 23.23
N GLU A 190 -13.50 2.52 23.15
CA GLU A 190 -14.40 2.16 24.26
C GLU A 190 -14.43 0.65 24.50
N SER A 191 -14.35 -0.16 23.42
CA SER A 191 -14.34 -1.61 23.51
C SER A 191 -12.93 -2.20 23.63
N LEU A 192 -12.81 -3.37 24.28
CA LEU A 192 -11.55 -4.12 24.35
C LEU A 192 -11.07 -4.54 22.95
N SER A 193 -12.01 -4.97 22.07
CA SER A 193 -11.71 -5.36 20.70
C SER A 193 -11.22 -4.19 19.87
N GLY A 194 -11.88 -3.02 19.98
CA GLY A 194 -11.45 -1.83 19.25
C GLY A 194 -10.06 -1.34 19.68
N ARG A 195 -9.78 -1.35 21.00
CA ARG A 195 -8.42 -1.05 21.48
C ARG A 195 -7.39 -2.03 20.93
N ALA A 196 -7.71 -3.32 20.88
CA ALA A 196 -6.81 -4.32 20.29
C ALA A 196 -6.54 -4.05 18.80
N THR A 197 -7.57 -3.62 18.05
CA THR A 197 -7.43 -3.21 16.64
C THR A 197 -6.57 -1.95 16.49
N ASN A 198 -6.69 -1.01 17.44
CA ASN A 198 -5.94 0.24 17.39
C ASN A 198 -4.46 0.06 17.73
N ARG A 199 -4.10 -0.90 18.61
CA ARG A 199 -2.71 -1.27 18.88
C ARG A 199 -2.15 -2.09 17.71
N ARG A 200 -1.46 -1.43 16.80
CA ARG A 200 -0.95 -2.04 15.56
C ARG A 200 0.29 -1.34 15.04
N VAL A 201 0.93 -2.00 14.10
CA VAL A 201 1.88 -1.38 13.17
C VAL A 201 1.36 -1.54 11.76
N ASP A 202 1.37 -0.45 11.02
CA ASP A 202 0.98 -0.41 9.63
C ASP A 202 2.22 -0.35 8.74
N ILE A 203 2.29 -1.22 7.73
CA ILE A 203 3.29 -1.16 6.67
C ILE A 203 2.57 -0.68 5.42
N ILE A 204 2.92 0.51 4.94
CA ILE A 204 2.27 1.17 3.82
C ILE A 204 3.22 1.17 2.63
N ILE A 205 2.81 0.52 1.55
CA ILE A 205 3.48 0.57 0.26
C ILE A 205 2.86 1.72 -0.51
N ILE A 206 3.63 2.80 -0.68
CA ILE A 206 3.16 4.07 -1.24
C ILE A 206 3.01 3.92 -2.76
N LYS A 207 1.92 4.48 -3.29
CA LYS A 207 1.59 4.38 -4.72
C LYS A 207 2.41 5.34 -5.57
#